data_178e68b8ca090b2850a17fb87e43e4ce
#
_entry.id   178e68b8ca090b2850a17fb87e43e4ce
#
_cell.length_a   1.000
_cell.length_b   1.000
_cell.length_c   1.000
_cell.angle_alpha   90.00
_cell.angle_beta   90.00
_cell.angle_gamma   90.00
#
_symmetry.space_group_name_H-M   'P 1'
#
loop_
_entity.id
_entity.type
_entity.pdbx_description
1 polymer ?
#
loop_
_entity_poly.entity_id
_entity_poly.type
_entity_poly.pdbx_seq_one_letter_code
_entity_poly.pdbx_strand_id
1 'polypeptide(L)'
;MRLVTYKRPGNIGERIGALDAEGAVRDLAAVDPAVSWDNMPALIAGGAAMLERAQAAALKAPVVPNAILMAPIPRPPKNVFCVGKNYHEHAKEFAGSGFDGGAKDVVPPFPVVFTKPHTAIIAQGEPILGDLDPTAGLDYEGELAVVIGQGGRGIAHADAMKHVFGYTIVNDVTARHLQKRHSQWILGKGLDSFCPMGPAILTADEVPDPGALMVTTWVNGEQRQHAPVSDLIFDIPTLIVAISAAITLEPGDVIATGTPAGVGIGFNPPRFLAKGDVVRIEITGIGVLENTVA
;
A
#
# COMPACT_ATOMS: atom_id res chain seq x y z
N MET A 1 -12.48 11.17 -3.72
CA MET A 1 -11.36 12.15 -3.82
C MET A 1 -10.01 11.47 -3.57
N ARG A 2 -8.88 12.11 -3.98
CA ARG A 2 -7.53 11.61 -3.68
C ARG A 2 -6.90 12.45 -2.57
N LEU A 3 -6.73 11.89 -1.39
CA LEU A 3 -6.11 12.55 -0.23
C LEU A 3 -4.61 12.27 -0.19
N VAL A 4 -3.81 13.26 0.16
CA VAL A 4 -2.35 13.16 0.25
C VAL A 4 -1.83 13.75 1.55
N THR A 5 -0.73 13.20 2.03
CA THR A 5 0.15 13.87 2.99
C THR A 5 1.30 14.52 2.22
N TYR A 6 1.59 15.78 2.50
CA TYR A 6 2.61 16.54 1.79
C TYR A 6 3.38 17.47 2.72
N LYS A 7 4.57 17.90 2.26
CA LYS A 7 5.36 18.97 2.86
C LYS A 7 5.52 20.11 1.86
N ARG A 8 5.64 21.32 2.37
CA ARG A 8 6.08 22.47 1.58
C ARG A 8 7.62 22.52 1.55
N PRO A 9 8.24 22.95 0.45
CA PRO A 9 9.69 23.16 0.42
C PRO A 9 10.17 24.03 1.58
N GLY A 10 11.21 23.55 2.28
CA GLY A 10 11.78 24.25 3.44
C GLY A 10 10.96 24.15 4.73
N ASN A 11 9.83 23.42 4.76
CA ASN A 11 9.03 23.18 5.96
C ASN A 11 9.12 21.72 6.36
N ILE A 12 9.29 21.43 7.67
CA ILE A 12 9.36 20.07 8.21
C ILE A 12 7.98 19.52 8.59
N GLY A 13 6.96 20.37 8.73
CA GLY A 13 5.62 19.96 9.12
C GLY A 13 4.87 19.24 7.99
N GLU A 14 4.26 18.10 8.33
CA GLU A 14 3.37 17.37 7.43
C GLU A 14 2.01 18.09 7.37
N ARG A 15 1.35 18.01 6.20
CA ARG A 15 0.04 18.56 5.96
C ARG A 15 -0.78 17.62 5.11
N ILE A 16 -2.09 17.67 5.27
CA ILE A 16 -3.03 16.95 4.43
C ILE A 16 -3.53 17.87 3.33
N GLY A 17 -3.52 17.35 2.11
CA GLY A 17 -4.08 17.99 0.93
C GLY A 17 -4.95 17.02 0.12
N ALA A 18 -5.46 17.53 -0.98
CA ALA A 18 -6.12 16.73 -2.00
C ALA A 18 -5.41 16.90 -3.34
N LEU A 19 -5.34 15.86 -4.17
CA LEU A 19 -4.93 15.98 -5.56
C LEU A 19 -6.13 16.40 -6.41
N ASP A 20 -5.94 17.40 -7.24
CA ASP A 20 -6.92 17.73 -8.29
C ASP A 20 -6.78 16.78 -9.52
N ALA A 21 -7.53 17.07 -10.58
CA ALA A 21 -7.52 16.26 -11.79
C ALA A 21 -6.17 16.31 -12.52
N GLU A 22 -5.46 17.42 -12.41
CA GLU A 22 -4.13 17.65 -12.99
C GLU A 22 -2.99 17.09 -12.13
N GLY A 23 -3.30 16.56 -10.93
CA GLY A 23 -2.33 16.02 -9.97
C GLY A 23 -1.65 17.07 -9.10
N ALA A 24 -2.15 18.31 -9.09
CA ALA A 24 -1.63 19.34 -8.19
C ALA A 24 -2.20 19.20 -6.78
N VAL A 25 -1.38 19.46 -5.76
CA VAL A 25 -1.78 19.42 -4.36
C VAL A 25 -2.58 20.66 -4.00
N ARG A 26 -3.78 20.49 -3.43
CA ARG A 26 -4.66 21.53 -2.89
C ARG A 26 -4.52 21.62 -1.38
N ASP A 27 -4.24 22.81 -0.84
CA ASP A 27 -4.07 23.05 0.62
C ASP A 27 -5.42 23.19 1.34
N LEU A 28 -5.89 22.12 1.97
CA LEU A 28 -7.17 22.13 2.71
C LEU A 28 -7.16 23.10 3.88
N ALA A 29 -6.03 23.25 4.57
CA ALA A 29 -5.88 24.14 5.71
C ALA A 29 -6.03 25.63 5.35
N ALA A 30 -5.80 26.01 4.09
CA ALA A 30 -6.00 27.40 3.64
C ALA A 30 -7.48 27.79 3.59
N VAL A 31 -8.39 26.83 3.47
CA VAL A 31 -9.84 27.05 3.38
C VAL A 31 -10.54 26.80 4.70
N ASP A 32 -10.12 25.78 5.44
CA ASP A 32 -10.71 25.41 6.73
C ASP A 32 -9.63 25.33 7.83
N PRO A 33 -9.16 26.47 8.33
CA PRO A 33 -8.11 26.52 9.35
C PRO A 33 -8.58 26.07 10.74
N ALA A 34 -9.87 25.82 10.93
CA ALA A 34 -10.43 25.32 12.18
C ALA A 34 -10.14 23.81 12.39
N VAL A 35 -9.72 23.12 11.35
CA VAL A 35 -9.31 21.72 11.39
C VAL A 35 -7.79 21.61 11.40
N SER A 36 -7.25 20.71 12.20
CA SER A 36 -5.84 20.30 12.13
C SER A 36 -5.65 19.36 10.96
N TRP A 37 -5.13 19.89 9.84
CA TRP A 37 -4.84 19.13 8.61
C TRP A 37 -3.38 18.63 8.59
N ASP A 38 -2.98 17.92 9.63
CA ASP A 38 -1.59 17.47 9.82
C ASP A 38 -1.45 15.98 10.19
N ASN A 39 -2.59 15.28 10.33
CA ASN A 39 -2.59 13.88 10.74
C ASN A 39 -3.66 13.09 9.97
N MET A 40 -3.25 12.28 9.00
CA MET A 40 -4.16 11.50 8.18
C MET A 40 -5.01 10.50 8.99
N PRO A 41 -4.46 9.70 9.94
CA PRO A 41 -5.27 8.86 10.81
C PRO A 41 -6.35 9.63 11.59
N ALA A 42 -6.06 10.84 12.07
CA ALA A 42 -7.04 11.68 12.76
C ALA A 42 -8.14 12.16 11.82
N LEU A 43 -7.81 12.54 10.57
CA LEU A 43 -8.81 12.87 9.54
C LEU A 43 -9.72 11.66 9.29
N ILE A 44 -9.14 10.47 9.09
CA ILE A 44 -9.87 9.24 8.84
C ILE A 44 -10.80 8.91 10.02
N ALA A 45 -10.32 9.05 11.26
CA ALA A 45 -11.11 8.82 12.48
C ALA A 45 -12.31 9.78 12.60
N GLY A 46 -12.25 10.95 11.96
CA GLY A 46 -13.38 11.88 11.88
C GLY A 46 -14.54 11.41 10.99
N GLY A 47 -14.35 10.30 10.27
CA GLY A 47 -15.39 9.63 9.49
C GLY A 47 -16.01 10.48 8.37
N ALA A 48 -17.26 10.21 8.04
CA ALA A 48 -17.98 10.87 6.94
C ALA A 48 -18.00 12.40 7.05
N ALA A 49 -18.23 12.93 8.25
CA ALA A 49 -18.29 14.38 8.46
C ALA A 49 -16.95 15.07 8.13
N MET A 50 -15.82 14.42 8.47
CA MET A 50 -14.50 14.97 8.13
C MET A 50 -14.20 14.83 6.64
N LEU A 51 -14.62 13.74 6.01
CA LEU A 51 -14.49 13.55 4.57
C LEU A 51 -15.28 14.60 3.78
N GLU A 52 -16.53 14.88 4.17
CA GLU A 52 -17.36 15.95 3.58
C GLU A 52 -16.69 17.33 3.70
N ARG A 53 -16.08 17.62 4.86
CA ARG A 53 -15.31 18.88 5.06
C ARG A 53 -14.10 18.92 4.13
N ALA A 54 -13.36 17.82 3.99
CA ALA A 54 -12.22 17.72 3.09
C ALA A 54 -12.64 17.95 1.62
N GLN A 55 -13.73 17.32 1.19
CA GLN A 55 -14.30 17.49 -0.14
C GLN A 55 -14.71 18.94 -0.41
N ALA A 56 -15.44 19.57 0.53
CA ALA A 56 -15.85 20.97 0.42
C ALA A 56 -14.66 21.94 0.39
N ALA A 57 -13.62 21.68 1.20
CA ALA A 57 -12.39 22.48 1.21
C ALA A 57 -11.62 22.32 -0.11
N ALA A 58 -11.50 21.13 -0.64
CA ALA A 58 -10.73 20.85 -1.87
C ALA A 58 -11.22 21.63 -3.09
N LEU A 59 -12.54 21.88 -3.17
CA LEU A 59 -13.15 22.67 -4.26
C LEU A 59 -12.63 24.12 -4.34
N LYS A 60 -12.16 24.69 -3.22
CA LYS A 60 -11.77 26.08 -3.08
C LYS A 60 -10.28 26.25 -2.72
N ALA A 61 -9.63 25.16 -2.36
CA ALA A 61 -8.27 25.18 -1.85
C ALA A 61 -7.27 25.63 -2.93
N PRO A 62 -6.33 26.52 -2.58
CA PRO A 62 -5.29 26.94 -3.50
C PRO A 62 -4.31 25.80 -3.79
N VAL A 63 -3.69 25.84 -4.96
CA VAL A 63 -2.59 24.93 -5.32
C VAL A 63 -1.37 25.24 -4.46
N VAL A 64 -0.71 24.19 -3.99
CA VAL A 64 0.60 24.27 -3.31
C VAL A 64 1.70 24.11 -4.34
N PRO A 65 2.45 25.16 -4.66
CA PRO A 65 3.55 25.04 -5.61
C PRO A 65 4.67 24.17 -5.04
N ASN A 66 5.20 23.27 -5.88
CA ASN A 66 6.33 22.38 -5.52
C ASN A 66 6.08 21.54 -4.24
N ALA A 67 4.85 21.11 -4.02
CA ALA A 67 4.54 20.23 -2.89
C ALA A 67 5.36 18.93 -2.99
N ILE A 68 5.93 18.51 -1.87
CA ILE A 68 6.64 17.24 -1.76
C ILE A 68 5.67 16.21 -1.18
N LEU A 69 5.28 15.23 -1.99
CA LEU A 69 4.40 14.16 -1.53
C LEU A 69 5.14 13.27 -0.52
N MET A 70 4.45 12.93 0.54
CA MET A 70 4.85 11.94 1.54
C MET A 70 4.03 10.66 1.33
N ALA A 71 4.40 9.57 2.01
CA ALA A 71 3.46 8.45 2.14
C ALA A 71 2.12 8.98 2.70
N PRO A 72 0.96 8.56 2.19
CA PRO A 72 -0.33 9.08 2.66
C PRO A 72 -0.55 8.89 4.15
N ILE A 73 -0.07 7.77 4.71
CA ILE A 73 -0.03 7.48 6.14
C ILE A 73 1.40 7.08 6.52
N PRO A 74 2.30 8.05 6.81
CA PRO A 74 3.70 7.76 7.11
C PRO A 74 3.87 6.93 8.39
N ARG A 75 2.91 7.04 9.31
CA ARG A 75 2.88 6.32 10.58
C ARG A 75 1.47 5.82 10.86
N PRO A 76 1.09 4.66 10.33
CA PRO A 76 -0.18 4.03 10.66
C PRO A 76 -0.22 3.66 12.16
N PRO A 77 -1.43 3.51 12.76
CA PRO A 77 -1.58 3.15 14.17
C PRO A 77 -0.88 1.85 14.56
N LYS A 78 -0.79 0.92 13.62
CA LYS A 78 -0.09 -0.36 13.75
C LYS A 78 0.88 -0.56 12.58
N ASN A 79 1.66 -1.63 12.64
CA ASN A 79 2.38 -2.12 11.47
C ASN A 79 1.40 -2.33 10.30
N VAL A 80 1.86 -2.15 9.07
CA VAL A 80 1.08 -2.49 7.88
C VAL A 80 0.82 -4.00 7.91
N PHE A 81 -0.45 -4.41 7.89
CA PHE A 81 -0.82 -5.80 7.67
C PHE A 81 -0.59 -6.13 6.20
N CYS A 82 0.01 -7.28 5.93
CA CYS A 82 0.27 -7.75 4.58
C CYS A 82 -0.23 -9.18 4.43
N VAL A 83 -0.67 -9.54 3.21
CA VAL A 83 -1.23 -10.86 2.92
C VAL A 83 -0.42 -11.54 1.82
N GLY A 84 0.26 -12.62 2.17
CA GLY A 84 1.04 -13.41 1.23
C GLY A 84 0.20 -14.43 0.46
N LYS A 85 0.65 -14.78 -0.76
CA LYS A 85 0.05 -15.81 -1.62
C LYS A 85 -1.44 -15.59 -1.91
N ASN A 86 -1.85 -14.36 -2.14
CA ASN A 86 -3.26 -14.02 -2.29
C ASN A 86 -3.75 -13.83 -3.74
N TYR A 87 -2.94 -14.18 -4.73
CA TYR A 87 -3.35 -14.34 -6.13
C TYR A 87 -3.04 -15.75 -6.60
N HIS A 88 -3.95 -16.40 -7.32
CA HIS A 88 -3.79 -17.79 -7.73
C HIS A 88 -2.52 -18.06 -8.52
N GLU A 89 -2.23 -17.22 -9.51
CA GLU A 89 -1.04 -17.39 -10.36
C GLU A 89 0.25 -17.08 -9.58
N HIS A 90 0.25 -16.07 -8.70
CA HIS A 90 1.39 -15.78 -7.83
C HIS A 90 1.64 -16.91 -6.82
N ALA A 91 0.60 -17.52 -6.26
CA ALA A 91 0.75 -18.66 -5.34
C ALA A 91 1.45 -19.85 -6.04
N LYS A 92 1.09 -20.14 -7.32
CA LYS A 92 1.77 -21.15 -8.15
C LYS A 92 3.21 -20.78 -8.46
N GLU A 93 3.45 -19.53 -8.84
CA GLU A 93 4.79 -18.96 -9.12
C GLU A 93 5.69 -19.08 -7.90
N PHE A 94 5.20 -18.70 -6.72
CA PHE A 94 5.95 -18.79 -5.47
C PHE A 94 6.29 -20.24 -5.10
N ALA A 95 5.33 -21.16 -5.20
CA ALA A 95 5.55 -22.59 -4.95
C ALA A 95 6.62 -23.18 -5.87
N GLY A 96 6.67 -22.76 -7.15
CA GLY A 96 7.65 -23.20 -8.14
C GLY A 96 9.04 -22.56 -8.00
N SER A 97 9.15 -21.45 -7.27
CA SER A 97 10.37 -20.62 -7.20
C SER A 97 11.50 -21.19 -6.34
N GLY A 98 11.20 -22.18 -5.48
CA GLY A 98 12.15 -22.67 -4.48
C GLY A 98 12.28 -21.78 -3.23
N PHE A 99 11.51 -20.72 -3.12
CA PHE A 99 11.48 -19.80 -1.96
C PHE A 99 10.33 -20.10 -0.99
N ASP A 100 9.43 -21.02 -1.31
CA ASP A 100 8.22 -21.33 -0.54
C ASP A 100 8.46 -22.04 0.82
N GLY A 101 9.68 -22.40 1.16
CA GLY A 101 9.98 -23.05 2.45
C GLY A 101 9.33 -24.42 2.63
N GLY A 102 8.76 -25.03 1.56
CA GLY A 102 8.18 -26.38 1.59
C GLY A 102 6.74 -26.42 2.12
N ALA A 103 5.95 -25.36 1.96
CA ALA A 103 4.53 -25.38 2.26
C ALA A 103 3.83 -26.50 1.46
N LYS A 104 2.95 -27.26 2.14
CA LYS A 104 2.23 -28.40 1.51
C LYS A 104 1.21 -27.94 0.46
N ASP A 105 0.58 -26.80 0.71
CA ASP A 105 -0.49 -26.29 -0.14
C ASP A 105 -0.01 -25.09 -0.94
N VAL A 106 -0.19 -25.13 -2.26
CA VAL A 106 0.10 -24.00 -3.16
C VAL A 106 -0.80 -22.82 -2.80
N VAL A 107 -2.10 -23.08 -2.65
CA VAL A 107 -3.08 -22.10 -2.19
C VAL A 107 -3.34 -22.36 -0.71
N PRO A 108 -3.06 -21.42 0.18
CA PRO A 108 -3.28 -21.60 1.61
C PRO A 108 -4.79 -21.68 1.92
N PRO A 109 -5.21 -22.50 2.92
CA PRO A 109 -6.62 -22.58 3.30
C PRO A 109 -7.13 -21.36 4.06
N PHE A 110 -6.23 -20.50 4.56
CA PHE A 110 -6.53 -19.25 5.27
C PHE A 110 -5.54 -18.16 4.84
N PRO A 111 -5.89 -16.86 4.96
CA PRO A 111 -4.98 -15.77 4.68
C PRO A 111 -3.67 -15.88 5.45
N VAL A 112 -2.54 -15.81 4.75
CA VAL A 112 -1.21 -15.78 5.36
C VAL A 112 -0.87 -14.33 5.70
N VAL A 113 -1.13 -13.93 6.95
CA VAL A 113 -0.95 -12.55 7.40
C VAL A 113 0.43 -12.38 8.04
N PHE A 114 1.14 -11.36 7.62
CA PHE A 114 2.38 -10.88 8.22
C PHE A 114 2.35 -9.35 8.32
N THR A 115 3.41 -8.71 8.81
CA THR A 115 3.43 -7.26 8.95
C THR A 115 4.74 -6.63 8.51
N LYS A 116 4.66 -5.35 8.08
CA LYS A 116 5.81 -4.47 7.88
C LYS A 116 5.78 -3.35 8.93
N PRO A 117 6.89 -3.05 9.61
CA PRO A 117 6.95 -1.95 10.56
C PRO A 117 6.80 -0.60 9.84
N HIS A 118 6.32 0.42 10.55
CA HIS A 118 6.16 1.75 9.96
C HIS A 118 7.48 2.37 9.50
N THR A 119 8.62 1.95 10.05
CA THR A 119 9.95 2.40 9.62
C THR A 119 10.33 1.94 8.22
N ALA A 120 9.65 0.91 7.71
CA ALA A 120 9.80 0.48 6.32
C ALA A 120 9.08 1.38 5.31
N ILE A 121 8.15 2.25 5.76
CA ILE A 121 7.35 3.09 4.88
C ILE A 121 8.20 4.23 4.33
N ILE A 122 8.17 4.38 3.01
CA ILE A 122 8.74 5.52 2.27
C ILE A 122 7.72 6.09 1.28
N ALA A 123 7.90 7.33 0.91
CA ALA A 123 7.07 8.02 -0.05
C ALA A 123 7.47 7.71 -1.50
N GLN A 124 6.60 8.13 -2.43
CA GLN A 124 6.96 8.19 -3.85
C GLN A 124 8.24 9.00 -4.07
N GLY A 125 9.14 8.49 -4.90
CA GLY A 125 10.41 9.13 -5.24
C GLY A 125 11.50 8.99 -4.19
N GLU A 126 11.20 8.51 -2.97
CA GLU A 126 12.23 8.17 -2.00
C GLU A 126 12.94 6.86 -2.39
N PRO A 127 14.23 6.70 -2.08
CA PRO A 127 15.00 5.55 -2.51
C PRO A 127 14.65 4.27 -1.73
N ILE A 128 14.54 3.14 -2.44
CA ILE A 128 14.57 1.80 -1.83
C ILE A 128 16.02 1.48 -1.50
N LEU A 129 16.35 1.29 -0.23
CA LEU A 129 17.71 1.00 0.25
C LEU A 129 18.08 -0.46 -0.01
N GLY A 130 18.46 -0.77 -1.26
CA GLY A 130 18.73 -2.13 -1.71
C GLY A 130 19.95 -2.77 -1.03
N ASP A 131 20.89 -1.98 -0.54
CA ASP A 131 22.08 -2.42 0.21
C ASP A 131 21.77 -3.02 1.58
N LEU A 132 20.55 -2.81 2.10
CA LEU A 132 20.08 -3.48 3.31
C LEU A 132 19.80 -4.97 3.10
N ASP A 133 19.69 -5.46 1.85
CA ASP A 133 19.68 -6.87 1.53
C ASP A 133 21.09 -7.36 1.16
N PRO A 134 21.85 -7.97 2.09
CA PRO A 134 23.20 -8.46 1.80
C PRO A 134 23.23 -9.72 0.92
N THR A 135 22.06 -10.20 0.47
CA THR A 135 21.92 -11.49 -0.19
C THR A 135 21.64 -11.37 -1.69
N ALA A 136 21.53 -10.14 -2.20
CA ALA A 136 21.22 -9.84 -3.61
C ALA A 136 19.93 -10.55 -4.12
N GLY A 137 18.93 -10.64 -3.26
CA GLY A 137 17.63 -11.25 -3.53
C GLY A 137 16.47 -10.23 -3.46
N LEU A 138 16.75 -8.95 -3.77
CA LEU A 138 15.76 -7.87 -3.70
C LEU A 138 14.70 -8.03 -4.79
N ASP A 139 13.44 -8.02 -4.38
CA ASP A 139 12.29 -8.22 -5.26
C ASP A 139 11.19 -7.19 -4.99
N TYR A 140 10.29 -7.00 -5.93
CA TYR A 140 9.16 -6.08 -5.90
C TYR A 140 7.84 -6.86 -5.85
N GLU A 141 6.83 -6.27 -5.22
CA GLU A 141 5.47 -6.78 -5.16
C GLU A 141 4.48 -5.60 -5.18
N GLY A 142 3.90 -5.30 -6.35
CA GLY A 142 2.87 -4.26 -6.47
C GLY A 142 1.55 -4.74 -5.90
N GLU A 143 0.95 -3.96 -4.98
CA GLU A 143 -0.25 -4.35 -4.26
C GLU A 143 -1.25 -3.21 -4.11
N LEU A 144 -2.55 -3.53 -4.22
CA LEU A 144 -3.59 -2.70 -3.65
C LEU A 144 -3.49 -2.77 -2.13
N ALA A 145 -3.58 -1.62 -1.45
CA ALA A 145 -3.71 -1.58 -0.01
C ALA A 145 -5.02 -0.91 0.40
N VAL A 146 -5.71 -1.53 1.36
CA VAL A 146 -6.95 -1.04 1.97
C VAL A 146 -6.61 -0.20 3.19
N VAL A 147 -7.22 0.97 3.31
CA VAL A 147 -7.13 1.84 4.48
C VAL A 147 -8.42 1.71 5.29
N ILE A 148 -8.32 1.35 6.55
CA ILE A 148 -9.46 1.20 7.46
C ILE A 148 -9.97 2.58 7.90
N GLY A 149 -11.27 2.80 7.78
CA GLY A 149 -11.95 4.04 8.20
C GLY A 149 -12.65 3.90 9.55
N GLN A 150 -13.45 2.85 9.70
CA GLN A 150 -14.13 2.55 10.94
C GLN A 150 -13.43 1.37 11.62
N GLY A 151 -12.93 1.58 12.82
CA GLY A 151 -12.31 0.50 13.61
C GLY A 151 -13.34 -0.55 14.08
N GLY A 152 -12.82 -1.69 14.53
CA GLY A 152 -13.66 -2.77 15.07
C GLY A 152 -12.89 -4.06 15.29
N ARG A 153 -13.51 -4.98 16.04
CA ARG A 153 -13.07 -6.35 16.23
C ARG A 153 -14.24 -7.29 16.01
N GLY A 154 -14.00 -8.43 15.35
CA GLY A 154 -15.05 -9.38 15.00
C GLY A 154 -16.02 -8.82 13.97
N ILE A 155 -15.50 -8.09 12.99
CA ILE A 155 -16.29 -7.46 11.93
C ILE A 155 -16.96 -8.56 11.09
N ALA A 156 -18.28 -8.47 10.91
CA ALA A 156 -19.00 -9.41 10.07
C ALA A 156 -18.72 -9.18 8.58
N HIS A 157 -18.68 -10.24 7.79
CA HIS A 157 -18.41 -10.17 6.35
C HIS A 157 -19.34 -9.19 5.60
N ALA A 158 -20.64 -9.20 5.93
CA ALA A 158 -21.63 -8.31 5.33
C ALA A 158 -21.40 -6.81 5.62
N ASP A 159 -20.62 -6.50 6.66
CA ASP A 159 -20.34 -5.12 7.08
C ASP A 159 -18.89 -4.70 6.73
N ALA A 160 -18.04 -5.63 6.32
CA ALA A 160 -16.60 -5.40 6.16
C ALA A 160 -16.29 -4.17 5.28
N MET A 161 -16.97 -4.01 4.16
CA MET A 161 -16.74 -2.89 3.25
C MET A 161 -17.13 -1.53 3.83
N LYS A 162 -18.01 -1.48 4.84
CA LYS A 162 -18.35 -0.24 5.56
C LYS A 162 -17.18 0.27 6.41
N HIS A 163 -16.23 -0.59 6.72
CA HIS A 163 -15.02 -0.26 7.47
C HIS A 163 -13.89 0.30 6.61
N VAL A 164 -14.04 0.30 5.28
CA VAL A 164 -13.03 0.79 4.34
C VAL A 164 -13.17 2.29 4.14
N PHE A 165 -12.09 3.04 4.38
CA PHE A 165 -11.98 4.47 4.09
C PHE A 165 -11.60 4.72 2.64
N GLY A 166 -10.70 3.92 2.11
CA GLY A 166 -10.17 4.07 0.75
C GLY A 166 -9.03 3.12 0.46
N TYR A 167 -8.32 3.40 -0.60
CA TYR A 167 -7.31 2.55 -1.18
C TYR A 167 -6.05 3.32 -1.52
N THR A 168 -4.90 2.67 -1.40
CA THR A 168 -3.60 3.21 -1.82
C THR A 168 -2.75 2.11 -2.47
N ILE A 169 -1.58 2.47 -2.98
CA ILE A 169 -0.62 1.52 -3.54
C ILE A 169 0.45 1.23 -2.51
N VAL A 170 0.86 -0.02 -2.40
CA VAL A 170 2.05 -0.46 -1.65
C VAL A 170 2.94 -1.28 -2.57
N ASN A 171 4.25 -1.09 -2.44
CA ASN A 171 5.24 -2.03 -2.94
C ASN A 171 5.76 -2.86 -1.74
N ASP A 172 5.37 -4.13 -1.67
CA ASP A 172 5.86 -5.04 -0.63
C ASP A 172 7.26 -5.56 -0.98
N VAL A 173 8.25 -4.66 -0.95
CA VAL A 173 9.65 -4.97 -1.27
C VAL A 173 10.16 -6.09 -0.37
N THR A 174 10.86 -7.05 -0.98
CA THR A 174 11.21 -8.31 -0.33
C THR A 174 12.66 -8.70 -0.58
N ALA A 175 13.41 -8.98 0.49
CA ALA A 175 14.70 -9.68 0.43
C ALA A 175 14.44 -11.20 0.47
N ARG A 176 14.34 -11.86 -0.68
CA ARG A 176 13.87 -13.25 -0.82
C ARG A 176 14.68 -14.27 -0.04
N HIS A 177 16.01 -14.14 -0.04
CA HIS A 177 16.85 -15.07 0.70
C HIS A 177 16.69 -14.90 2.22
N LEU A 178 16.48 -13.67 2.71
CA LEU A 178 16.18 -13.43 4.11
C LEU A 178 14.77 -13.93 4.47
N GLN A 179 13.78 -13.71 3.60
CA GLN A 179 12.43 -14.26 3.75
C GLN A 179 12.47 -15.79 3.89
N LYS A 180 13.24 -16.49 3.03
CA LYS A 180 13.38 -17.94 3.09
C LYS A 180 14.13 -18.42 4.32
N ARG A 181 15.17 -17.68 4.75
CA ARG A 181 16.03 -18.06 5.88
C ARG A 181 15.27 -18.06 7.21
N HIS A 182 14.36 -17.11 7.36
CA HIS A 182 13.63 -16.90 8.61
C HIS A 182 12.20 -17.44 8.48
N SER A 183 11.75 -18.21 9.46
CA SER A 183 10.38 -18.78 9.46
C SER A 183 9.29 -17.71 9.50
N GLN A 184 9.57 -16.56 10.14
CA GLN A 184 8.74 -15.36 10.12
C GLN A 184 9.30 -14.36 9.09
N TRP A 185 8.46 -13.89 8.19
CA TRP A 185 8.90 -13.11 7.02
C TRP A 185 9.39 -11.70 7.33
N ILE A 186 9.14 -11.19 8.53
CA ILE A 186 9.43 -9.79 8.88
C ILE A 186 10.90 -9.39 8.62
N LEU A 187 11.86 -10.29 8.80
CA LEU A 187 13.28 -10.02 8.55
C LEU A 187 13.66 -10.01 7.06
N GLY A 188 12.75 -10.43 6.18
CA GLY A 188 12.92 -10.30 4.73
C GLY A 188 12.01 -9.24 4.10
N LYS A 189 11.00 -8.80 4.85
CA LYS A 189 9.92 -7.91 4.38
C LYS A 189 9.91 -6.53 5.08
N GLY A 190 10.44 -6.45 6.29
CA GLY A 190 10.32 -5.27 7.14
C GLY A 190 11.58 -4.42 7.26
N LEU A 191 12.52 -4.50 6.31
CA LEU A 191 13.70 -3.65 6.31
C LEU A 191 13.29 -2.20 6.05
N ASP A 192 14.08 -1.25 6.52
CA ASP A 192 13.82 0.17 6.28
C ASP A 192 13.71 0.43 4.77
N SER A 193 12.75 1.26 4.36
CA SER A 193 12.38 1.56 2.98
C SER A 193 11.67 0.44 2.17
N PHE A 194 11.42 -0.73 2.74
CA PHE A 194 10.82 -1.88 2.01
C PHE A 194 9.29 -1.83 1.95
N CYS A 195 8.68 -0.66 2.21
CA CYS A 195 7.24 -0.43 2.07
C CYS A 195 6.95 0.93 1.41
N PRO A 196 7.39 1.17 0.16
CA PRO A 196 6.90 2.32 -0.59
C PRO A 196 5.38 2.36 -0.57
N MET A 197 4.79 3.52 -0.21
CA MET A 197 3.34 3.69 -0.08
C MET A 197 2.89 5.02 -0.70
N GLY A 198 1.85 5.00 -1.52
CA GLY A 198 1.28 6.21 -2.10
C GLY A 198 0.76 6.02 -3.53
N PRO A 199 0.66 7.11 -4.30
CA PRO A 199 0.95 8.50 -3.95
C PRO A 199 -0.14 9.15 -3.09
N ALA A 200 -1.36 8.56 -3.08
CA ALA A 200 -2.55 9.11 -2.44
C ALA A 200 -3.43 8.00 -1.86
N ILE A 201 -4.39 8.37 -1.03
CA ILE A 201 -5.55 7.54 -0.71
C ILE A 201 -6.70 7.96 -1.62
N LEU A 202 -7.19 7.06 -2.47
CA LEU A 202 -8.44 7.20 -3.18
C LEU A 202 -9.57 6.77 -2.25
N THR A 203 -10.49 7.68 -1.94
CA THR A 203 -11.59 7.39 -1.01
C THR A 203 -12.58 6.37 -1.57
N ALA A 204 -13.17 5.56 -0.71
CA ALA A 204 -14.00 4.40 -1.10
C ALA A 204 -15.26 4.79 -1.91
N ASP A 205 -15.78 5.99 -1.70
CA ASP A 205 -16.91 6.54 -2.47
C ASP A 205 -16.61 6.72 -3.97
N GLU A 206 -15.34 6.84 -4.35
CA GLU A 206 -14.87 6.91 -5.74
C GLU A 206 -14.64 5.51 -6.36
N VAL A 207 -14.77 4.43 -5.57
CA VAL A 207 -14.46 3.06 -5.99
C VAL A 207 -15.65 2.14 -5.67
N PRO A 208 -16.68 2.16 -6.52
CA PRO A 208 -17.88 1.33 -6.29
C PRO A 208 -17.61 -0.18 -6.34
N ASP A 209 -16.59 -0.60 -7.11
CA ASP A 209 -16.15 -1.98 -7.21
C ASP A 209 -14.61 -2.04 -7.16
N PRO A 210 -14.00 -2.34 -6.01
CA PRO A 210 -12.56 -2.49 -5.92
C PRO A 210 -12.02 -3.69 -6.71
N GLY A 211 -12.84 -4.70 -7.03
CA GLY A 211 -12.46 -5.83 -7.86
C GLY A 211 -12.10 -5.44 -9.29
N ALA A 212 -12.68 -4.35 -9.79
CA ALA A 212 -12.40 -3.82 -11.12
C ALA A 212 -11.07 -3.03 -11.23
N LEU A 213 -10.42 -2.73 -10.12
CA LEU A 213 -9.13 -2.04 -10.13
C LEU A 213 -8.05 -2.95 -10.72
N MET A 214 -7.18 -2.36 -11.55
CA MET A 214 -6.08 -3.07 -12.21
C MET A 214 -4.76 -2.71 -11.55
N VAL A 215 -4.00 -3.71 -11.08
CA VAL A 215 -2.64 -3.56 -10.58
C VAL A 215 -1.68 -3.81 -11.73
N THR A 216 -0.82 -2.85 -12.04
CA THR A 216 0.21 -2.99 -13.07
C THR A 216 1.55 -2.54 -12.53
N THR A 217 2.58 -3.36 -12.70
CA THR A 217 3.96 -3.05 -12.26
C THR A 217 4.92 -3.13 -13.43
N TRP A 218 5.79 -2.14 -13.52
CA TRP A 218 6.92 -2.10 -14.46
C TRP A 218 8.23 -2.02 -13.71
N VAL A 219 9.25 -2.67 -14.24
CA VAL A 219 10.65 -2.49 -13.83
C VAL A 219 11.43 -1.98 -15.04
N ASN A 220 12.04 -0.81 -14.92
CA ASN A 220 12.78 -0.15 -16.02
C ASN A 220 11.95 -0.02 -17.30
N GLY A 221 10.65 0.25 -17.17
CA GLY A 221 9.73 0.37 -18.30
C GLY A 221 9.22 -0.95 -18.87
N GLU A 222 9.73 -2.12 -18.43
CA GLU A 222 9.20 -3.43 -18.81
C GLU A 222 8.04 -3.82 -17.89
N GLN A 223 6.87 -4.09 -18.46
CA GLN A 223 5.72 -4.56 -17.70
C GLN A 223 5.99 -5.96 -17.15
N ARG A 224 5.85 -6.12 -15.84
CA ARG A 224 6.11 -7.36 -15.11
C ARG A 224 4.84 -7.98 -14.54
N GLN A 225 3.98 -7.17 -13.93
CA GLN A 225 2.73 -7.62 -13.32
C GLN A 225 1.57 -6.89 -13.97
N HIS A 226 0.45 -7.60 -14.17
CA HIS A 226 -0.78 -7.01 -14.68
C HIS A 226 -1.96 -7.93 -14.36
N ALA A 227 -2.78 -7.57 -13.36
CA ALA A 227 -3.95 -8.36 -12.97
C ALA A 227 -5.01 -7.48 -12.29
N PRO A 228 -6.31 -7.83 -12.44
CA PRO A 228 -7.37 -7.18 -11.69
C PRO A 228 -7.37 -7.63 -10.23
N VAL A 229 -7.86 -6.77 -9.36
CA VAL A 229 -8.02 -7.08 -7.92
C VAL A 229 -9.04 -8.20 -7.69
N SER A 230 -9.97 -8.43 -8.62
CA SER A 230 -10.90 -9.58 -8.57
C SER A 230 -10.21 -10.95 -8.59
N ASP A 231 -8.92 -11.03 -8.95
CA ASP A 231 -8.15 -12.28 -8.95
C ASP A 231 -7.59 -12.64 -7.56
N LEU A 232 -7.88 -11.84 -6.52
CA LEU A 232 -7.56 -12.18 -5.14
C LEU A 232 -8.20 -13.50 -4.73
N ILE A 233 -7.45 -14.40 -4.09
CA ILE A 233 -7.93 -15.67 -3.51
C ILE A 233 -8.88 -15.36 -2.35
N PHE A 234 -8.43 -14.52 -1.43
CA PHE A 234 -9.24 -13.99 -0.33
C PHE A 234 -9.55 -12.53 -0.63
N ASP A 235 -10.81 -12.23 -0.86
CA ASP A 235 -11.29 -10.88 -1.15
C ASP A 235 -11.13 -9.93 0.06
N ILE A 236 -11.29 -8.64 -0.18
CA ILE A 236 -11.12 -7.61 0.86
C ILE A 236 -12.01 -7.87 2.08
N PRO A 237 -13.32 -8.19 1.95
CA PRO A 237 -14.15 -8.57 3.09
C PRO A 237 -13.58 -9.73 3.91
N THR A 238 -13.12 -10.79 3.25
CA THR A 238 -12.52 -11.97 3.90
C THR A 238 -11.26 -11.60 4.69
N LEU A 239 -10.40 -10.72 4.14
CA LEU A 239 -9.19 -10.24 4.83
C LEU A 239 -9.55 -9.44 6.09
N ILE A 240 -10.53 -8.53 5.99
CA ILE A 240 -10.99 -7.73 7.13
C ILE A 240 -11.56 -8.65 8.22
N VAL A 241 -12.39 -9.63 7.86
CA VAL A 241 -12.95 -10.62 8.80
C VAL A 241 -11.83 -11.42 9.48
N ALA A 242 -10.89 -11.96 8.70
CA ALA A 242 -9.82 -12.79 9.22
C ALA A 242 -8.92 -12.04 10.22
N ILE A 243 -8.51 -10.81 9.88
CA ILE A 243 -7.64 -9.99 10.74
C ILE A 243 -8.42 -9.49 11.96
N SER A 244 -9.66 -9.01 11.76
CA SER A 244 -10.44 -8.43 12.85
C SER A 244 -11.01 -9.47 13.81
N ALA A 245 -10.96 -10.76 13.51
CA ALA A 245 -11.51 -11.84 14.36
C ALA A 245 -11.00 -11.74 15.80
N ALA A 246 -9.73 -11.39 15.99
CA ALA A 246 -9.10 -11.26 17.30
C ALA A 246 -8.25 -10.00 17.49
N ILE A 247 -7.92 -9.29 16.41
CA ILE A 247 -7.14 -8.05 16.42
C ILE A 247 -8.11 -6.88 16.20
N THR A 248 -8.11 -5.87 17.07
CA THR A 248 -8.91 -4.66 16.85
C THR A 248 -8.27 -3.86 15.73
N LEU A 249 -9.02 -3.63 14.65
CA LEU A 249 -8.65 -2.66 13.62
C LEU A 249 -8.98 -1.24 14.08
N GLU A 250 -8.17 -0.27 13.68
CA GLU A 250 -8.32 1.14 14.02
C GLU A 250 -8.35 2.01 12.75
N PRO A 251 -8.98 3.22 12.79
CA PRO A 251 -8.92 4.15 11.67
C PRO A 251 -7.48 4.46 11.28
N GLY A 252 -7.15 4.31 10.00
CA GLY A 252 -5.79 4.49 9.49
C GLY A 252 -4.93 3.22 9.49
N ASP A 253 -5.42 2.07 9.98
CA ASP A 253 -4.75 0.78 9.72
C ASP A 253 -4.73 0.50 8.23
N VAL A 254 -3.63 -0.11 7.76
CA VAL A 254 -3.40 -0.42 6.34
C VAL A 254 -3.26 -1.92 6.16
N ILE A 255 -3.95 -2.47 5.16
CA ILE A 255 -3.89 -3.88 4.77
C ILE A 255 -3.44 -3.96 3.30
N ALA A 256 -2.21 -4.39 3.04
CA ALA A 256 -1.71 -4.74 1.71
C ALA A 256 -2.26 -6.12 1.34
N THR A 257 -2.97 -6.19 0.20
CA THR A 257 -3.89 -7.30 -0.08
C THR A 257 -3.26 -8.49 -0.79
N GLY A 258 -1.99 -8.39 -1.15
CA GLY A 258 -1.26 -9.37 -1.93
C GLY A 258 -0.94 -8.89 -3.34
N THR A 259 0.03 -9.54 -3.96
CA THR A 259 0.60 -9.19 -5.26
C THR A 259 0.23 -10.22 -6.33
N PRO A 260 0.01 -9.80 -7.59
CA PRO A 260 -0.15 -10.73 -8.71
C PRO A 260 1.17 -11.39 -9.14
N ALA A 261 1.10 -12.39 -10.01
CA ALA A 261 2.26 -13.02 -10.64
C ALA A 261 3.10 -12.01 -11.45
N GLY A 262 4.38 -12.35 -11.68
CA GLY A 262 5.34 -11.53 -12.42
C GLY A 262 6.37 -10.87 -11.51
N VAL A 263 6.50 -11.33 -10.27
CA VAL A 263 7.59 -10.94 -9.35
C VAL A 263 8.93 -11.52 -9.81
N GLY A 264 10.04 -10.96 -9.33
CA GLY A 264 11.39 -11.36 -9.79
C GLY A 264 11.71 -12.83 -9.62
N ILE A 265 11.25 -13.47 -8.54
CA ILE A 265 11.45 -14.92 -8.32
C ILE A 265 10.65 -15.81 -9.28
N GLY A 266 9.65 -15.29 -9.96
CA GLY A 266 8.85 -16.04 -10.95
C GLY A 266 9.55 -16.28 -12.27
N PHE A 267 10.65 -15.59 -12.54
CA PHE A 267 11.43 -15.77 -13.75
C PHE A 267 12.45 -16.92 -13.62
N ASN A 268 12.81 -17.52 -14.74
CA ASN A 268 13.88 -18.54 -14.80
C ASN A 268 14.96 -18.13 -15.82
N PRO A 269 16.16 -17.68 -15.36
CA PRO A 269 16.56 -17.50 -13.96
C PRO A 269 15.80 -16.32 -13.28
N PRO A 270 15.77 -16.25 -11.92
CA PRO A 270 15.18 -15.15 -11.19
C PRO A 270 15.75 -13.78 -11.60
N ARG A 271 14.90 -12.76 -11.63
CA ARG A 271 15.25 -11.39 -12.06
C ARG A 271 15.07 -10.42 -10.89
N PHE A 272 16.04 -10.41 -9.97
CA PHE A 272 16.07 -9.53 -8.82
C PHE A 272 16.37 -8.09 -9.21
N LEU A 273 15.96 -7.16 -8.35
CA LEU A 273 16.25 -5.74 -8.49
C LEU A 273 17.73 -5.47 -8.15
N ALA A 274 18.30 -4.53 -8.87
CA ALA A 274 19.65 -4.04 -8.67
C ALA A 274 19.65 -2.52 -8.46
N LYS A 275 20.75 -1.99 -7.96
CA LYS A 275 20.94 -0.54 -7.81
C LYS A 275 20.71 0.18 -9.13
N GLY A 276 19.90 1.23 -9.09
CA GLY A 276 19.49 2.02 -10.23
C GLY A 276 18.20 1.57 -10.90
N ASP A 277 17.69 0.37 -10.57
CA ASP A 277 16.40 -0.08 -11.10
C ASP A 277 15.25 0.79 -10.59
N VAL A 278 14.32 1.09 -11.50
CA VAL A 278 13.11 1.87 -11.24
C VAL A 278 11.92 0.93 -11.21
N VAL A 279 11.22 0.88 -10.07
CA VAL A 279 9.96 0.17 -9.92
C VAL A 279 8.83 1.17 -9.98
N ARG A 280 7.92 1.00 -10.94
CA ARG A 280 6.72 1.80 -11.14
C ARG A 280 5.48 0.91 -10.98
N ILE A 281 4.59 1.28 -10.09
CA ILE A 281 3.31 0.59 -9.87
C ILE A 281 2.18 1.57 -10.15
N GLU A 282 1.21 1.15 -10.93
CA GLU A 282 0.00 1.92 -11.21
C GLU A 282 -1.23 1.10 -10.83
N ILE A 283 -2.16 1.75 -10.13
CA ILE A 283 -3.48 1.18 -9.88
C ILE A 283 -4.53 2.16 -10.38
N THR A 284 -5.46 1.66 -11.17
CA THR A 284 -6.53 2.44 -11.79
C THR A 284 -7.20 3.38 -10.79
N GLY A 285 -7.28 4.66 -11.13
CA GLY A 285 -7.91 5.70 -10.31
C GLY A 285 -7.08 6.23 -9.14
N ILE A 286 -6.15 5.45 -8.59
CA ILE A 286 -5.28 5.89 -7.46
C ILE A 286 -4.13 6.75 -8.00
N GLY A 287 -3.43 6.26 -9.00
CA GLY A 287 -2.28 6.93 -9.60
C GLY A 287 -1.07 6.02 -9.72
N VAL A 288 0.12 6.61 -9.59
CA VAL A 288 1.42 5.97 -9.81
C VAL A 288 2.30 6.11 -8.59
N LEU A 289 2.85 5.00 -8.12
CA LEU A 289 3.92 4.94 -7.13
C LEU A 289 5.22 4.51 -7.84
N GLU A 290 6.25 5.35 -7.82
CA GLU A 290 7.52 5.08 -8.48
C GLU A 290 8.67 5.34 -7.53
N ASN A 291 9.59 4.37 -7.41
CA ASN A 291 10.75 4.44 -6.54
C ASN A 291 11.96 3.83 -7.24
N THR A 292 13.14 4.35 -6.94
CA THR A 292 14.43 3.86 -7.47
C THR A 292 15.19 3.10 -6.39
N VAL A 293 15.84 2.01 -6.74
CA VAL A 293 16.75 1.25 -5.86
C VAL A 293 18.07 2.02 -5.73
N ALA A 294 18.50 2.34 -4.50
CA ALA A 294 19.73 3.09 -4.21
C ALA A 294 20.93 2.17 -3.95
#